data_c13ef523848afa1cf89fb9858d589000
#
_entry.id   c13ef523848afa1cf89fb9858d589000
#
_cell.length_a   1.000
_cell.length_b   1.000
_cell.length_c   1.000
_cell.angle_alpha   90.00
_cell.angle_beta   90.00
_cell.angle_gamma   90.00
#
_symmetry.space_group_name_H-M   'P 1'
#
loop_
_entity.id
_entity.type
_entity.pdbx_description
1 polymer ?
#
loop_
_entity_poly.entity_id
_entity_poly.type
_entity_poly.pdbx_seq_one_letter_code
_entity_poly.pdbx_strand_id
1 'polypeptide(L)'
;ICQKDILQNIEFTDFLQKLTVPHQLISIDYITNGAAETVLLAREHINNDDHLMVANCDQFVDIEIDDYLDFAFQSEGCIMTMYANHPKWSYIKYINNKIVDVVEKEVVSDDATVGIYNFQAGKMFVNGADAMIQKDKTVNGEFYVAPVYKELIEGGMNITIYDVSGRMHGLGTPEDLVEFEAHIK
;
A
#
# COMPACT_ATOMS: atom_id res chain seq x y z
N ILE A 1 -9.90 4.67 5.76
CA ILE A 1 -11.03 4.93 4.84
C ILE A 1 -11.81 3.63 4.72
N CYS A 2 -13.12 3.65 4.83
CA CYS A 2 -13.95 2.45 4.73
C CYS A 2 -15.31 2.74 4.05
N GLN A 3 -15.97 1.67 3.60
CA GLN A 3 -17.35 1.74 3.13
C GLN A 3 -18.29 2.02 4.32
N LYS A 4 -19.34 2.81 4.09
CA LYS A 4 -20.33 3.21 5.10
C LYS A 4 -21.01 2.02 5.78
N ASP A 5 -21.22 0.94 5.04
CA ASP A 5 -21.88 -0.26 5.55
C ASP A 5 -21.06 -0.98 6.63
N ILE A 6 -19.73 -0.87 6.58
CA ILE A 6 -18.84 -1.43 7.62
C ILE A 6 -19.09 -0.78 8.98
N LEU A 7 -19.52 0.48 9.02
CA LEU A 7 -19.85 1.18 10.26
C LEU A 7 -21.09 0.65 10.97
N GLN A 8 -21.86 -0.21 10.32
CA GLN A 8 -22.98 -0.93 10.95
C GLN A 8 -22.49 -2.17 11.74
N ASN A 9 -21.25 -2.60 11.50
CA ASN A 9 -20.65 -3.70 12.27
C ASN A 9 -20.23 -3.20 13.66
N ILE A 10 -20.87 -3.75 14.69
CA ILE A 10 -20.64 -3.36 16.09
C ILE A 10 -19.21 -3.68 16.52
N GLU A 11 -18.66 -4.83 16.14
CA GLU A 11 -17.31 -5.23 16.52
C GLU A 11 -16.27 -4.28 15.95
N PHE A 12 -16.45 -3.84 14.70
CA PHE A 12 -15.58 -2.86 14.07
C PHE A 12 -15.66 -1.48 14.74
N THR A 13 -16.85 -1.00 15.06
CA THR A 13 -17.05 0.29 15.75
C THR A 13 -16.53 0.27 17.17
N ASP A 14 -16.72 -0.84 17.90
CA ASP A 14 -16.15 -1.05 19.23
C ASP A 14 -14.63 -1.10 19.20
N PHE A 15 -14.05 -1.72 18.17
CA PHE A 15 -12.60 -1.71 17.95
C PHE A 15 -12.07 -0.29 17.76
N LEU A 16 -12.70 0.50 16.88
CA LEU A 16 -12.29 1.90 16.65
C LEU A 16 -12.34 2.74 17.92
N GLN A 17 -13.37 2.55 18.77
CA GLN A 17 -13.49 3.28 20.04
C GLN A 17 -12.39 2.90 21.06
N LYS A 18 -11.82 1.70 20.94
CA LYS A 18 -10.73 1.23 21.81
C LYS A 18 -9.35 1.68 21.36
N LEU A 19 -9.21 2.23 20.14
CA LEU A 19 -7.95 2.75 19.66
C LEU A 19 -7.51 3.93 20.52
N THR A 20 -6.32 3.83 21.10
CA THR A 20 -5.72 4.89 21.93
C THR A 20 -4.91 5.90 21.10
N VAL A 21 -4.60 5.56 19.85
CA VAL A 21 -3.88 6.45 18.92
C VAL A 21 -4.85 7.45 18.29
N PRO A 22 -4.43 8.69 18.05
CA PRO A 22 -5.24 9.64 17.28
C PRO A 22 -5.58 9.06 15.93
N HIS A 23 -6.85 9.05 15.56
CA HIS A 23 -7.29 8.52 14.29
C HIS A 23 -8.45 9.34 13.73
N GLN A 24 -8.63 9.26 12.41
CA GLN A 24 -9.75 9.85 11.71
C GLN A 24 -10.38 8.83 10.78
N LEU A 25 -11.69 8.79 10.77
CA LEU A 25 -12.47 7.90 9.94
C LEU A 25 -13.05 8.65 8.74
N ILE A 26 -12.73 8.21 7.54
CA ILE A 26 -13.34 8.69 6.30
C ILE A 26 -14.24 7.58 5.76
N SER A 27 -15.54 7.81 5.70
CA SER A 27 -16.50 6.84 5.17
C SER A 27 -17.04 7.26 3.81
N ILE A 28 -17.20 6.29 2.92
CA ILE A 28 -17.73 6.48 1.57
C ILE A 28 -18.91 5.54 1.31
N ASP A 29 -19.81 5.94 0.43
CA ASP A 29 -20.98 5.16 0.02
C ASP A 29 -21.01 4.85 -1.49
N TYR A 30 -19.84 4.95 -2.12
CA TYR A 30 -19.63 4.63 -3.52
C TYR A 30 -18.30 3.87 -3.70
N ILE A 31 -18.08 3.30 -4.87
CA ILE A 31 -16.82 2.65 -5.23
C ILE A 31 -15.98 3.65 -6.02
N THR A 32 -14.73 3.86 -5.61
CA THR A 32 -13.73 4.67 -6.32
C THR A 32 -13.17 3.91 -7.53
N ASN A 33 -12.47 4.61 -8.42
CA ASN A 33 -11.80 3.98 -9.55
C ASN A 33 -10.44 3.35 -9.17
N GLY A 34 -10.30 2.87 -7.93
CA GLY A 34 -9.13 2.15 -7.44
C GLY A 34 -8.55 2.71 -6.14
N ALA A 35 -7.57 1.97 -5.60
CA ALA A 35 -7.02 2.24 -4.27
C ALA A 35 -6.32 3.60 -4.16
N ALA A 36 -5.63 4.07 -5.21
CA ALA A 36 -4.98 5.38 -5.20
C ALA A 36 -6.01 6.52 -5.08
N GLU A 37 -7.14 6.42 -5.80
CA GLU A 37 -8.23 7.39 -5.68
C GLU A 37 -8.87 7.33 -4.30
N THR A 38 -9.00 6.14 -3.71
CA THR A 38 -9.50 5.98 -2.33
C THR A 38 -8.58 6.71 -1.34
N VAL A 39 -7.26 6.55 -1.44
CA VAL A 39 -6.31 7.24 -0.54
C VAL A 39 -6.38 8.76 -0.72
N LEU A 40 -6.61 9.26 -1.95
CA LEU A 40 -6.77 10.69 -2.22
C LEU A 40 -7.99 11.33 -1.53
N LEU A 41 -8.96 10.55 -1.04
CA LEU A 41 -10.05 11.08 -0.20
C LEU A 41 -9.53 11.63 1.15
N ALA A 42 -8.35 11.19 1.58
CA ALA A 42 -7.67 11.73 2.75
C ALA A 42 -6.75 12.93 2.42
N ARG A 43 -6.81 13.48 1.21
CA ARG A 43 -5.90 14.54 0.71
C ARG A 43 -5.68 15.67 1.70
N GLU A 44 -6.73 16.20 2.31
CA GLU A 44 -6.63 17.31 3.27
C GLU A 44 -5.76 17.00 4.49
N HIS A 45 -5.59 15.71 4.80
CA HIS A 45 -4.81 15.24 5.94
C HIS A 45 -3.40 14.81 5.56
N ILE A 46 -3.19 14.33 4.32
CA ILE A 46 -1.92 13.74 3.88
C ILE A 46 -1.11 14.63 2.95
N ASN A 47 -1.67 15.71 2.40
CA ASN A 47 -0.94 16.60 1.48
C ASN A 47 -0.04 17.58 2.24
N ASN A 48 0.97 17.04 2.90
CA ASN A 48 1.91 17.78 3.76
C ASN A 48 3.32 17.17 3.67
N ASP A 49 4.22 17.62 4.53
CA ASP A 49 5.60 17.14 4.62
C ASP A 49 5.79 15.97 5.60
N ASP A 50 4.73 15.50 6.27
CA ASP A 50 4.79 14.37 7.17
C ASP A 50 4.93 13.06 6.38
N HIS A 51 5.60 12.07 7.00
CA HIS A 51 5.70 10.73 6.44
C HIS A 51 4.32 10.10 6.25
N LEU A 52 4.14 9.41 5.12
CA LEU A 52 2.91 8.70 4.82
C LEU A 52 3.20 7.21 4.62
N MET A 53 2.48 6.37 5.34
CA MET A 53 2.36 4.94 5.05
C MET A 53 0.94 4.64 4.55
N VAL A 54 0.84 4.03 3.38
CA VAL A 54 -0.41 3.46 2.85
C VAL A 54 -0.34 1.95 3.01
N ALA A 55 -1.31 1.36 3.66
CA ALA A 55 -1.35 -0.07 3.90
C ALA A 55 -2.73 -0.65 3.55
N ASN A 56 -2.74 -1.83 2.92
CA ASN A 56 -3.92 -2.67 2.82
C ASN A 56 -4.31 -3.17 4.21
N CYS A 57 -5.58 -3.49 4.42
CA CYS A 57 -6.10 -3.96 5.72
C CYS A 57 -6.36 -5.47 5.77
N ASP A 58 -6.10 -6.20 4.68
CA ASP A 58 -6.38 -7.63 4.50
C ASP A 58 -5.11 -8.50 4.50
N GLN A 59 -4.17 -8.13 5.36
CA GLN A 59 -2.88 -8.82 5.49
C GLN A 59 -2.29 -8.67 6.89
N PHE A 60 -1.47 -9.62 7.27
CA PHE A 60 -0.62 -9.58 8.46
C PHE A 60 0.85 -9.73 8.03
N VAL A 61 1.73 -8.91 8.58
CA VAL A 61 3.17 -9.01 8.36
C VAL A 61 3.87 -9.13 9.71
N ASP A 62 4.60 -10.23 9.89
CA ASP A 62 5.31 -10.54 11.14
C ASP A 62 6.68 -9.84 11.17
N ILE A 63 6.67 -8.57 11.57
CA ILE A 63 7.86 -7.72 11.70
C ILE A 63 7.75 -6.79 12.90
N GLU A 64 8.91 -6.30 13.37
CA GLU A 64 8.96 -5.15 14.26
C GLU A 64 8.73 -3.88 13.42
N ILE A 65 7.61 -3.21 13.65
CA ILE A 65 7.21 -2.06 12.83
C ILE A 65 8.19 -0.89 12.93
N ASP A 66 8.80 -0.68 14.08
CA ASP A 66 9.77 0.41 14.29
C ASP A 66 11.03 0.20 13.44
N ASP A 67 11.54 -1.05 13.35
CA ASP A 67 12.68 -1.40 12.49
C ASP A 67 12.38 -1.13 11.00
N TYR A 68 11.15 -1.44 10.59
CA TYR A 68 10.71 -1.13 9.23
C TYR A 68 10.62 0.37 8.98
N LEU A 69 10.04 1.14 9.89
CA LEU A 69 9.89 2.58 9.74
C LEU A 69 11.24 3.28 9.73
N ASP A 70 12.17 2.87 10.60
CA ASP A 70 13.55 3.38 10.63
C ASP A 70 14.28 3.15 9.31
N PHE A 71 14.06 2.01 8.67
CA PHE A 71 14.60 1.72 7.34
C PHE A 71 13.90 2.56 6.25
N ALA A 72 12.56 2.58 6.26
CA ALA A 72 11.76 3.21 5.21
C ALA A 72 12.00 4.72 5.11
N PHE A 73 12.25 5.38 6.25
CA PHE A 73 12.47 6.83 6.31
C PHE A 73 13.86 7.28 5.84
N GLN A 74 14.76 6.35 5.48
CA GLN A 74 16.07 6.66 4.90
C GLN A 74 16.03 6.95 3.39
N SER A 75 14.87 6.76 2.75
CA SER A 75 14.68 6.97 1.31
C SER A 75 13.44 7.82 1.03
N GLU A 76 13.30 8.33 -0.18
CA GLU A 76 12.15 9.14 -0.58
C GLU A 76 10.88 8.30 -0.73
N GLY A 77 11.03 6.98 -0.94
CA GLY A 77 9.95 6.01 -0.90
C GLY A 77 10.45 4.60 -0.62
N CYS A 78 9.68 3.82 0.13
CA CYS A 78 9.99 2.43 0.43
C CYS A 78 8.77 1.55 0.16
N ILE A 79 8.98 0.46 -0.56
CA ILE A 79 7.96 -0.53 -0.87
C ILE A 79 8.27 -1.82 -0.11
N MET A 80 7.32 -2.31 0.66
CA MET A 80 7.46 -3.62 1.29
C MET A 80 7.21 -4.71 0.25
N THR A 81 8.14 -5.67 0.16
CA THR A 81 8.12 -6.74 -0.86
C THR A 81 8.25 -8.12 -0.25
N MET A 82 7.85 -9.12 -1.01
CA MET A 82 8.06 -10.53 -0.73
C MET A 82 8.40 -11.29 -2.00
N TYR A 83 9.00 -12.48 -1.87
CA TYR A 83 9.15 -13.40 -2.99
C TYR A 83 7.78 -13.92 -3.46
N ALA A 84 7.45 -13.71 -4.72
CA ALA A 84 6.28 -14.31 -5.38
C ALA A 84 6.49 -14.41 -6.90
N ASN A 85 5.66 -15.27 -7.54
CA ASN A 85 5.69 -15.48 -8.99
C ASN A 85 4.29 -15.60 -9.61
N HIS A 86 3.27 -15.02 -8.95
CA HIS A 86 1.88 -15.10 -9.42
C HIS A 86 1.38 -13.71 -9.85
N PRO A 87 0.74 -13.56 -11.02
CA PRO A 87 0.34 -12.24 -11.59
C PRO A 87 -0.78 -11.53 -10.83
N LYS A 88 -1.19 -12.01 -9.65
CA LYS A 88 -2.14 -11.28 -8.78
C LYS A 88 -1.50 -10.09 -8.07
N TRP A 89 -0.15 -10.03 -8.01
CA TRP A 89 0.62 -9.01 -7.30
C TRP A 89 1.15 -7.93 -8.24
N SER A 90 1.59 -6.82 -7.67
CA SER A 90 2.46 -5.85 -8.34
C SER A 90 3.92 -6.24 -8.14
N TYR A 91 4.80 -5.89 -9.07
CA TYR A 91 6.21 -6.30 -9.06
C TYR A 91 7.15 -5.13 -9.28
N ILE A 92 8.30 -5.17 -8.60
CA ILE A 92 9.37 -4.20 -8.80
C ILE A 92 10.11 -4.53 -10.10
N LYS A 93 10.26 -3.55 -10.97
CA LYS A 93 11.01 -3.70 -12.21
C LYS A 93 12.39 -3.09 -12.10
N TYR A 94 13.40 -3.86 -12.50
CA TYR A 94 14.80 -3.45 -12.46
C TYR A 94 15.39 -3.29 -13.85
N ILE A 95 16.31 -2.30 -13.99
CA ILE A 95 17.28 -2.22 -15.08
C ILE A 95 18.64 -1.95 -14.45
N ASN A 96 19.64 -2.81 -14.72
CA ASN A 96 20.99 -2.69 -14.15
C ASN A 96 20.98 -2.55 -12.61
N ASN A 97 20.20 -3.37 -11.93
CA ASN A 97 19.98 -3.38 -10.46
C ASN A 97 19.41 -2.07 -9.88
N LYS A 98 18.84 -1.23 -10.71
CA LYS A 98 18.10 -0.04 -10.26
C LYS A 98 16.61 -0.26 -10.43
N ILE A 99 15.84 0.15 -9.45
CA ILE A 99 14.38 0.19 -9.56
C ILE A 99 14.00 1.26 -10.58
N VAL A 100 13.24 0.86 -11.61
CA VAL A 100 12.82 1.77 -12.71
C VAL A 100 11.32 1.87 -12.86
N ASP A 101 10.57 0.92 -12.28
CA ASP A 101 9.10 0.89 -12.36
C ASP A 101 8.53 -0.01 -11.27
N VAL A 102 7.24 0.13 -11.00
CA VAL A 102 6.43 -0.83 -10.26
C VAL A 102 5.25 -1.21 -11.14
N VAL A 103 5.21 -2.47 -11.54
CA VAL A 103 4.29 -2.97 -12.57
C VAL A 103 3.18 -3.77 -11.93
N GLU A 104 1.93 -3.39 -12.19
CA GLU A 104 0.74 -4.03 -11.65
C GLU A 104 0.37 -5.28 -12.46
N LYS A 105 0.15 -6.41 -11.77
CA LYS A 105 -0.37 -7.68 -12.32
C LYS A 105 0.46 -8.30 -13.46
N GLU A 106 1.76 -8.02 -13.49
CA GLU A 106 2.70 -8.61 -14.44
C GLU A 106 3.97 -9.03 -13.71
N VAL A 107 4.34 -10.31 -13.83
CA VAL A 107 5.55 -10.86 -13.17
C VAL A 107 6.78 -10.41 -13.97
N VAL A 108 7.50 -9.42 -13.46
CA VAL A 108 8.73 -8.86 -14.10
C VAL A 108 9.97 -9.05 -13.24
N SER A 109 9.82 -9.59 -12.03
CA SER A 109 10.88 -9.93 -11.08
C SER A 109 10.35 -10.93 -10.04
N ASP A 110 11.16 -11.24 -9.03
CA ASP A 110 10.75 -12.05 -7.88
C ASP A 110 10.23 -11.18 -6.71
N ASP A 111 10.37 -9.85 -6.79
CA ASP A 111 9.98 -8.91 -5.74
C ASP A 111 8.55 -8.41 -5.97
N ALA A 112 7.59 -9.10 -5.35
CA ALA A 112 6.18 -8.71 -5.35
C ALA A 112 5.88 -7.74 -4.20
N THR A 113 5.03 -6.74 -4.41
CA THR A 113 4.62 -5.82 -3.34
C THR A 113 3.59 -6.48 -2.43
N VAL A 114 3.66 -6.22 -1.12
CA VAL A 114 2.70 -6.75 -0.14
C VAL A 114 1.57 -5.78 0.20
N GLY A 115 1.45 -4.66 -0.51
CA GLY A 115 0.41 -3.66 -0.25
C GLY A 115 0.73 -2.72 0.90
N ILE A 116 2.00 -2.55 1.28
CA ILE A 116 2.49 -1.56 2.24
C ILE A 116 3.50 -0.66 1.54
N TYR A 117 3.22 0.64 1.54
CA TYR A 117 3.89 1.65 0.75
C TYR A 117 4.24 2.87 1.60
N ASN A 118 5.52 3.24 1.67
CA ASN A 118 5.98 4.42 2.40
C ASN A 118 6.44 5.52 1.46
N PHE A 119 6.06 6.74 1.78
CA PHE A 119 6.45 7.99 1.12
C PHE A 119 7.07 8.90 2.17
N GLN A 120 8.23 9.50 1.88
CA GLN A 120 8.91 10.41 2.78
C GLN A 120 8.04 11.62 3.15
N ALA A 121 7.15 12.02 2.26
CA ALA A 121 6.16 13.05 2.52
C ALA A 121 4.83 12.71 1.83
N GLY A 122 3.72 12.90 2.51
CA GLY A 122 2.40 12.60 1.96
C GLY A 122 2.09 13.36 0.66
N LYS A 123 2.59 14.59 0.51
CA LYS A 123 2.50 15.36 -0.73
C LYS A 123 3.13 14.65 -1.94
N MET A 124 4.13 13.78 -1.73
CA MET A 124 4.75 13.01 -2.82
C MET A 124 3.76 12.00 -3.40
N PHE A 125 3.04 11.27 -2.53
CA PHE A 125 1.96 10.41 -2.97
C PHE A 125 0.88 11.18 -3.70
N VAL A 126 0.42 12.30 -3.12
CA VAL A 126 -0.66 13.13 -3.71
C VAL A 126 -0.28 13.61 -5.11
N ASN A 127 0.92 14.16 -5.27
CA ASN A 127 1.41 14.65 -6.56
C ASN A 127 1.57 13.52 -7.59
N GLY A 128 2.13 12.39 -7.18
CA GLY A 128 2.31 11.22 -8.04
C GLY A 128 0.97 10.61 -8.47
N ALA A 129 0.02 10.47 -7.54
CA ALA A 129 -1.32 9.97 -7.84
C ALA A 129 -2.09 10.91 -8.77
N ASP A 130 -2.02 12.23 -8.56
CA ASP A 130 -2.61 13.22 -9.45
C ASP A 130 -2.02 13.13 -10.86
N ALA A 131 -0.69 13.02 -10.97
CA ALA A 131 -0.02 12.89 -12.27
C ALA A 131 -0.42 11.59 -12.99
N MET A 132 -0.53 10.47 -12.26
CA MET A 132 -0.98 9.19 -12.78
C MET A 132 -2.43 9.28 -13.31
N ILE A 133 -3.34 9.86 -12.51
CA ILE A 133 -4.75 10.04 -12.88
C ILE A 133 -4.88 10.99 -14.07
N GLN A 134 -4.15 12.12 -14.07
CA GLN A 134 -4.17 13.08 -15.17
C GLN A 134 -3.71 12.48 -16.51
N LYS A 135 -2.77 11.52 -16.45
CA LYS A 135 -2.29 10.76 -17.61
C LYS A 135 -3.18 9.56 -17.97
N ASP A 136 -4.26 9.34 -17.25
CA ASP A 136 -5.19 8.17 -17.38
C ASP A 136 -4.46 6.82 -17.37
N LYS A 137 -3.42 6.71 -16.53
CA LYS A 137 -2.62 5.48 -16.41
C LYS A 137 -3.31 4.48 -15.48
N THR A 138 -4.26 3.74 -16.02
CA THR A 138 -4.98 2.66 -15.31
C THR A 138 -4.41 1.28 -15.65
N VAL A 139 -4.64 0.32 -14.75
CA VAL A 139 -4.50 -1.12 -15.02
C VAL A 139 -5.87 -1.78 -14.79
N ASN A 140 -6.39 -2.46 -15.81
CA ASN A 140 -7.74 -3.02 -15.80
C ASN A 140 -8.85 -1.98 -15.45
N GLY A 141 -8.63 -0.70 -15.77
CA GLY A 141 -9.58 0.39 -15.48
C GLY A 141 -9.49 0.96 -14.06
N GLU A 142 -8.50 0.55 -13.26
CA GLU A 142 -8.33 1.00 -11.88
C GLU A 142 -6.99 1.73 -11.67
N PHE A 143 -6.99 2.71 -10.75
CA PHE A 143 -5.79 3.40 -10.28
C PHE A 143 -5.26 2.73 -9.02
N TYR A 144 -4.21 1.91 -9.15
CA TYR A 144 -3.54 1.25 -8.02
C TYR A 144 -2.53 2.16 -7.34
N VAL A 145 -2.17 1.86 -6.07
CA VAL A 145 -1.17 2.62 -5.32
C VAL A 145 0.26 2.33 -5.84
N ALA A 146 0.59 1.07 -6.14
CA ALA A 146 1.93 0.68 -6.57
C ALA A 146 2.43 1.46 -7.81
N PRO A 147 1.64 1.66 -8.88
CA PRO A 147 2.05 2.46 -10.03
C PRO A 147 2.31 3.94 -9.77
N VAL A 148 1.89 4.50 -8.62
CA VAL A 148 2.24 5.87 -8.23
C VAL A 148 3.75 6.05 -8.14
N TYR A 149 4.47 5.01 -7.69
CA TYR A 149 5.93 5.04 -7.62
C TYR A 149 6.62 5.26 -8.97
N LYS A 150 5.98 4.89 -10.07
CA LYS A 150 6.52 5.20 -11.41
C LYS A 150 6.68 6.69 -11.61
N GLU A 151 5.70 7.49 -11.21
CA GLU A 151 5.76 8.95 -11.33
C GLU A 151 6.89 9.53 -10.47
N LEU A 152 7.13 8.95 -9.29
CA LEU A 152 8.22 9.35 -8.40
C LEU A 152 9.59 8.99 -8.98
N ILE A 153 9.74 7.78 -9.51
CA ILE A 153 10.97 7.28 -10.15
C ILE A 153 11.30 8.12 -11.39
N GLU A 154 10.30 8.41 -12.25
CA GLU A 154 10.45 9.31 -13.39
C GLU A 154 10.85 10.74 -12.97
N GLY A 155 10.42 11.17 -11.77
CA GLY A 155 10.83 12.42 -11.12
C GLY A 155 12.24 12.38 -10.51
N GLY A 156 12.95 11.26 -10.57
CA GLY A 156 14.33 11.09 -10.08
C GLY A 156 14.43 10.74 -8.60
N MET A 157 13.33 10.35 -7.95
CA MET A 157 13.31 9.99 -6.54
C MET A 157 13.93 8.62 -6.28
N ASN A 158 14.60 8.48 -5.15
CA ASN A 158 15.24 7.24 -4.71
C ASN A 158 14.23 6.34 -3.99
N ILE A 159 13.85 5.24 -4.63
CA ILE A 159 12.94 4.25 -4.09
C ILE A 159 13.73 3.01 -3.65
N THR A 160 13.40 2.50 -2.46
CA THR A 160 13.98 1.29 -1.89
C THR A 160 12.92 0.21 -1.68
N ILE A 161 13.35 -1.01 -1.42
CA ILE A 161 12.47 -2.11 -1.02
C ILE A 161 12.86 -2.64 0.36
N TYR A 162 11.88 -3.18 1.08
CA TYR A 162 12.05 -3.90 2.33
C TYR A 162 11.46 -5.30 2.20
N ASP A 163 12.33 -6.33 2.20
CA ASP A 163 11.91 -7.71 1.99
C ASP A 163 11.34 -8.35 3.26
N VAL A 164 10.12 -8.90 3.14
CA VAL A 164 9.43 -9.65 4.20
C VAL A 164 9.05 -11.07 3.75
N SER A 165 9.82 -11.64 2.82
CA SER A 165 9.59 -13.01 2.33
C SER A 165 9.44 -14.01 3.47
N GLY A 166 8.36 -14.80 3.43
CA GLY A 166 8.02 -15.78 4.46
C GLY A 166 7.41 -15.20 5.74
N ARG A 167 7.21 -13.88 5.83
CA ARG A 167 6.65 -13.17 7.00
C ARG A 167 5.32 -12.46 6.70
N MET A 168 4.86 -12.49 5.47
CA MET A 168 3.58 -11.91 5.05
C MET A 168 2.52 -13.02 4.93
N HIS A 169 1.36 -12.78 5.49
CA HIS A 169 0.18 -13.64 5.43
C HIS A 169 -1.01 -12.84 4.90
N GLY A 170 -1.62 -13.32 3.82
CA GLY A 170 -2.86 -12.76 3.31
C GLY A 170 -4.03 -13.07 4.25
N LEU A 171 -5.01 -12.16 4.30
CA LEU A 171 -6.26 -12.33 5.06
C LEU A 171 -7.48 -11.99 4.19
N GLY A 172 -7.26 -11.85 2.87
CA GLY A 172 -8.26 -11.35 1.93
C GLY A 172 -9.26 -12.40 1.44
N THR A 173 -8.98 -13.69 1.66
CA THR A 173 -9.88 -14.78 1.27
C THR A 173 -10.18 -15.71 2.45
N PRO A 174 -11.29 -16.47 2.44
CA PRO A 174 -11.56 -17.48 3.47
C PRO A 174 -10.45 -18.52 3.59
N GLU A 175 -9.82 -18.88 2.49
CA GLU A 175 -8.70 -19.83 2.44
C GLU A 175 -7.47 -19.25 3.14
N ASP A 176 -7.13 -17.99 2.88
CA ASP A 176 -6.03 -17.26 3.54
C ASP A 176 -6.24 -17.21 5.05
N LEU A 177 -7.48 -16.95 5.51
CA LEU A 177 -7.81 -16.93 6.94
C LEU A 177 -7.60 -18.30 7.62
N VAL A 178 -8.03 -19.38 6.97
CA VAL A 178 -7.84 -20.75 7.50
C VAL A 178 -6.34 -21.07 7.61
N GLU A 179 -5.54 -20.69 6.62
CA GLU A 179 -4.09 -20.88 6.64
C GLU A 179 -3.43 -20.07 7.76
N PHE A 180 -3.80 -18.81 7.91
CA PHE A 180 -3.30 -17.94 8.97
C PHE A 180 -3.68 -18.42 10.37
N GLU A 181 -4.94 -18.85 10.60
CA GLU A 181 -5.38 -19.43 11.88
C GLU A 181 -4.60 -20.70 12.26
N ALA A 182 -4.15 -21.48 11.28
CA ALA A 182 -3.32 -22.65 11.53
C ALA A 182 -1.87 -22.24 11.89
N HIS A 183 -1.39 -21.12 11.37
CA HIS A 183 -0.06 -20.60 11.63
C HIS A 183 0.09 -20.04 13.06
N ILE A 184 -0.94 -19.40 13.62
CA ILE A 184 -0.89 -18.77 14.96
C ILE A 184 -1.23 -19.71 16.12
N LYS A 185 -1.59 -20.97 15.86
CA LYS A 185 -1.85 -22.03 16.87
C LYS A 185 -0.58 -22.75 17.25
#